data_4819e167fdf72a5479b1513eb0504c59
#
_entry.id   4819e167fdf72a5479b1513eb0504c59
#
_cell.length_a   1.000
_cell.length_b   1.000
_cell.length_c   1.000
_cell.angle_alpha   90.00
_cell.angle_beta   90.00
_cell.angle_gamma   90.00
#
_symmetry.space_group_name_H-M   'P 1'
#
loop_
_entity.id
_entity.type
_entity.pdbx_description
1 polymer ?
#
loop_
_entity_poly.entity_id
_entity_poly.type
_entity_poly.pdbx_seq_one_letter_code
_entity_poly.pdbx_strand_id
1 'polypeptide(L)'
;MLDTGHLMNANTALRTQEEGAAYINAMLDLHGCLAAAVRGVHLHQSLSGAYVGSNTGFLPPNLPEDYVERFGESYSHILRIDQHRPWSSPAILPVLERIAPQWLTHEISSRGRGARAEAVAEQTKLLQQGGLSGA
;
A
#
# COMPACT_ATOMS: atom_id res chain seq x y z
N MET A 1 -8.88 -11.25 -3.00
CA MET A 1 -8.58 -9.82 -2.86
C MET A 1 -7.08 -9.65 -2.94
N LEU A 2 -6.59 -8.63 -3.59
CA LEU A 2 -5.18 -8.24 -3.59
C LEU A 2 -5.02 -6.97 -2.76
N ASP A 3 -4.08 -7.00 -1.83
CA ASP A 3 -3.61 -5.82 -1.13
C ASP A 3 -2.26 -5.40 -1.71
N THR A 4 -2.23 -4.22 -2.33
CA THR A 4 -1.05 -3.79 -3.08
C THR A 4 0.11 -3.38 -2.18
N GLY A 5 -0.15 -2.71 -1.07
CA GLY A 5 0.88 -2.29 -0.13
C GLY A 5 1.46 -3.46 0.67
N HIS A 6 0.61 -4.37 1.14
CA HIS A 6 1.08 -5.58 1.82
C HIS A 6 1.92 -6.46 0.90
N LEU A 7 1.55 -6.60 -0.37
CA LEU A 7 2.38 -7.31 -1.33
C LEU A 7 3.74 -6.63 -1.52
N MET A 8 3.76 -5.29 -1.62
CA MET A 8 5.01 -4.54 -1.71
C MET A 8 5.91 -4.72 -0.48
N ASN A 9 5.33 -4.84 0.72
CA ASN A 9 6.09 -5.08 1.96
C ASN A 9 6.85 -6.41 1.95
N ALA A 10 6.44 -7.38 1.14
CA ALA A 10 7.16 -8.64 0.99
C ALA A 10 8.48 -8.49 0.22
N ASN A 11 8.70 -7.37 -0.46
CA ASN A 11 9.94 -7.09 -1.20
C ASN A 11 10.66 -5.86 -0.65
N THR A 12 11.63 -6.09 0.22
CA THR A 12 12.40 -5.01 0.87
C THR A 12 13.34 -4.25 -0.08
N ALA A 13 13.49 -4.68 -1.32
CA ALA A 13 14.35 -4.03 -2.31
C ALA A 13 13.66 -2.86 -3.05
N LEU A 14 12.33 -2.76 -2.99
CA LEU A 14 11.57 -1.70 -3.68
C LEU A 14 11.93 -0.31 -3.15
N ARG A 15 12.12 0.64 -4.08
CA ARG A 15 12.49 2.03 -3.78
C ARG A 15 11.54 3.04 -4.42
N THR A 16 10.86 2.66 -5.51
CA THR A 16 9.95 3.54 -6.25
C THR A 16 8.58 2.87 -6.45
N GLN A 17 7.58 3.67 -6.79
CA GLN A 17 6.25 3.15 -7.11
C GLN A 17 6.26 2.36 -8.42
N GLU A 18 7.11 2.72 -9.37
CA GLU A 18 7.30 2.00 -10.63
C GLU A 18 7.84 0.58 -10.38
N GLU A 19 8.83 0.45 -9.51
CA GLU A 19 9.34 -0.86 -9.08
C GLU A 19 8.25 -1.66 -8.36
N GLY A 20 7.44 -1.00 -7.53
CA GLY A 20 6.30 -1.61 -6.86
C GLY A 20 5.28 -2.16 -7.83
N ALA A 21 4.86 -1.36 -8.82
CA ALA A 21 3.92 -1.79 -9.86
C ALA A 21 4.48 -2.94 -10.70
N ALA A 22 5.76 -2.88 -11.08
CA ALA A 22 6.43 -3.95 -11.81
C ALA A 22 6.48 -5.25 -10.98
N TYR A 23 6.77 -5.13 -9.69
CA TYR A 23 6.78 -6.27 -8.77
C TYR A 23 5.39 -6.91 -8.63
N ILE A 24 4.33 -6.10 -8.47
CA ILE A 24 2.95 -6.61 -8.42
C ILE A 24 2.61 -7.37 -9.70
N ASN A 25 2.96 -6.83 -10.88
CA ASN A 25 2.74 -7.52 -12.14
C ASN A 25 3.50 -8.85 -12.23
N ALA A 26 4.76 -8.89 -11.79
CA ALA A 26 5.54 -10.12 -11.75
C ALA A 26 4.91 -11.19 -10.84
N MET A 27 4.35 -10.78 -9.69
CA MET A 27 3.63 -11.70 -8.80
C MET A 27 2.34 -12.21 -9.43
N LEU A 28 1.60 -11.37 -10.15
CA LEU A 28 0.43 -11.80 -10.91
C LEU A 28 0.79 -12.80 -12.02
N ASP A 29 1.96 -12.64 -12.66
CA ASP A 29 2.47 -13.61 -13.65
C ASP A 29 2.76 -14.97 -13.02
N LEU A 30 3.37 -14.98 -11.84
CA LEU A 30 3.64 -16.20 -11.08
C LEU A 30 2.36 -16.93 -10.66
N HIS A 31 1.28 -16.19 -10.38
CA HIS A 31 -0.03 -16.78 -10.08
C HIS A 31 -0.73 -17.36 -11.33
N GLY A 32 -0.29 -16.99 -12.52
CA GLY A 32 -0.85 -17.49 -13.78
C GLY A 32 -2.37 -17.28 -13.88
N CYS A 33 -3.12 -18.31 -14.20
CA CYS A 33 -4.58 -18.23 -14.33
C CYS A 33 -5.32 -17.85 -13.04
N LEU A 34 -4.72 -18.06 -11.86
CA LEU A 34 -5.31 -17.67 -10.58
C LEU A 34 -5.36 -16.14 -10.40
N ALA A 35 -4.55 -15.37 -11.11
CA ALA A 35 -4.64 -13.92 -11.11
C ALA A 35 -6.04 -13.43 -11.51
N ALA A 36 -6.73 -14.14 -12.41
CA ALA A 36 -8.11 -13.83 -12.80
C ALA A 36 -9.15 -14.00 -11.68
N ALA A 37 -8.80 -14.66 -10.58
CA ALA A 37 -9.66 -14.80 -9.40
C ALA A 37 -9.60 -13.58 -8.48
N VAL A 38 -8.70 -12.62 -8.71
CA VAL A 38 -8.64 -11.37 -7.96
C VAL A 38 -9.82 -10.49 -8.36
N ARG A 39 -10.77 -10.29 -7.44
CA ARG A 39 -11.99 -9.51 -7.68
C ARG A 39 -11.99 -8.16 -6.95
N GLY A 40 -11.16 -7.99 -5.97
CA GLY A 40 -11.05 -6.76 -5.19
C GLY A 40 -9.61 -6.37 -4.95
N VAL A 41 -9.40 -5.06 -4.81
CA VAL A 41 -8.09 -4.48 -4.54
C VAL A 41 -8.19 -3.52 -3.35
N HIS A 42 -7.34 -3.72 -2.35
CA HIS A 42 -6.97 -2.68 -1.40
C HIS A 42 -5.82 -1.88 -1.99
N LEU A 43 -6.09 -0.62 -2.30
CA LEU A 43 -5.17 0.22 -3.05
C LEU A 43 -4.45 1.20 -2.13
N HIS A 44 -3.23 0.90 -1.84
CA HIS A 44 -2.24 1.76 -1.20
C HIS A 44 -0.84 1.30 -1.61
N GLN A 45 0.18 2.08 -1.32
CA GLN A 45 1.57 1.71 -1.53
C GLN A 45 2.36 1.79 -0.23
N SER A 46 3.41 0.97 -0.16
CA SER A 46 4.34 0.96 0.96
C SER A 46 5.77 0.72 0.44
N LEU A 47 6.62 1.73 0.58
CA LEU A 47 8.03 1.69 0.18
C LEU A 47 8.92 1.69 1.42
N SER A 48 8.65 0.74 2.30
CA SER A 48 9.26 0.67 3.64
C SER A 48 10.48 -0.25 3.73
N GLY A 49 10.96 -0.79 2.61
CA GLY A 49 11.95 -1.86 2.59
C GLY A 49 13.21 -1.60 3.42
N ALA A 50 13.74 -0.36 3.41
CA ALA A 50 14.90 0.00 4.23
C ALA A 50 14.59 -0.09 5.73
N TYR A 51 13.40 0.36 6.14
CA TYR A 51 12.97 0.30 7.53
C TYR A 51 12.66 -1.14 7.94
N VAL A 52 11.95 -1.89 7.11
CA VAL A 52 11.62 -3.31 7.32
C VAL A 52 12.89 -4.13 7.51
N GLY A 53 13.89 -3.97 6.64
CA GLY A 53 15.14 -4.70 6.72
C GLY A 53 15.92 -4.49 8.03
N SER A 54 15.70 -3.34 8.69
CA SER A 54 16.40 -3.00 9.95
C SER A 54 15.56 -3.25 11.21
N ASN A 55 14.23 -3.39 11.07
CA ASN A 55 13.33 -3.34 12.24
C ASN A 55 12.28 -4.46 12.28
N THR A 56 12.20 -5.33 11.27
CA THR A 56 11.21 -6.43 11.29
C THR A 56 11.54 -7.44 12.38
N GLY A 57 10.52 -7.83 13.13
CA GLY A 57 10.63 -8.81 14.22
C GLY A 57 11.07 -8.22 15.54
N PHE A 58 11.28 -6.92 15.62
CA PHE A 58 11.65 -6.22 16.84
C PHE A 58 10.64 -5.15 17.20
N LEU A 59 10.30 -5.06 18.48
CA LEU A 59 9.60 -3.89 19.00
C LEU A 59 10.60 -2.72 19.15
N PRO A 60 10.13 -1.47 19.09
CA PRO A 60 10.98 -0.31 19.38
C PRO A 60 11.64 -0.47 20.77
N PRO A 61 12.95 -0.20 20.90
CA PRO A 61 13.59 -0.23 22.20
C PRO A 61 13.02 0.88 23.10
N ASN A 62 12.98 0.63 24.41
CA ASN A 62 12.55 1.61 25.40
C ASN A 62 11.12 2.12 25.21
N LEU A 63 10.18 1.22 24.98
CA LEU A 63 8.76 1.58 24.94
C LEU A 63 8.34 2.20 26.27
N PRO A 64 7.52 3.26 26.28
CA PRO A 64 6.99 3.89 27.50
C PRO A 64 6.24 2.90 28.40
N GLU A 65 6.26 3.15 29.70
CA GLU A 65 5.47 2.38 30.68
C GLU A 65 3.98 2.71 30.55
N ASP A 66 3.65 3.98 30.25
CA ASP A 66 2.28 4.41 30.04
C ASP A 66 1.66 3.69 28.83
N TYR A 67 0.47 3.17 29.02
CA TYR A 67 -0.22 2.37 28.00
C TYR A 67 -0.52 3.15 26.72
N VAL A 68 -0.97 4.40 26.83
CA VAL A 68 -1.38 5.22 25.68
C VAL A 68 -0.16 5.62 24.87
N GLU A 69 0.91 6.04 25.54
CA GLU A 69 2.19 6.39 24.91
C GLU A 69 2.80 5.15 24.22
N ARG A 70 2.85 4.02 24.93
CA ARG A 70 3.33 2.75 24.36
C ARG A 70 2.54 2.29 23.16
N PHE A 71 1.21 2.41 23.21
CA PHE A 71 0.36 2.13 22.06
C PHE A 71 0.69 3.05 20.89
N GLY A 72 0.84 4.35 21.13
CA GLY A 72 1.21 5.35 20.12
C GLY A 72 2.55 5.03 19.44
N GLU A 73 3.57 4.67 20.20
CA GLU A 73 4.89 4.29 19.68
C GLU A 73 4.83 2.99 18.89
N SER A 74 4.13 1.97 19.41
CA SER A 74 3.95 0.70 18.71
C SER A 74 3.18 0.88 17.41
N TYR A 75 2.12 1.68 17.41
CA TYR A 75 1.35 1.98 16.21
C TYR A 75 2.16 2.77 15.19
N SER A 76 2.95 3.75 15.64
CA SER A 76 3.88 4.47 14.77
C SER A 76 4.92 3.57 14.13
N HIS A 77 5.41 2.56 14.87
CA HIS A 77 6.32 1.55 14.34
C HIS A 77 5.64 0.71 13.25
N ILE A 78 4.41 0.25 13.46
CA ILE A 78 3.62 -0.50 12.48
C ILE A 78 3.45 0.33 11.20
N LEU A 79 3.07 1.60 11.31
CA LEU A 79 2.88 2.49 10.15
C LEU A 79 4.19 2.85 9.40
N ARG A 80 5.35 2.61 9.97
CA ARG A 80 6.62 2.70 9.25
C ARG A 80 6.90 1.46 8.42
N ILE A 81 6.37 0.31 8.82
CA ILE A 81 6.46 -0.95 8.09
C ILE A 81 5.40 -0.96 6.99
N ASP A 82 4.16 -0.74 7.38
CA ASP A 82 3.01 -0.73 6.49
C ASP A 82 2.46 0.70 6.36
N GLN A 83 2.95 1.39 5.34
CA GLN A 83 2.82 2.85 5.26
C GLN A 83 1.45 3.34 4.86
N HIS A 84 0.63 2.55 4.18
CA HIS A 84 -0.70 2.92 3.70
C HIS A 84 -0.74 4.29 2.99
N ARG A 85 0.22 4.54 2.09
CA ARG A 85 0.31 5.79 1.33
C ARG A 85 -0.46 5.72 0.02
N PRO A 86 -0.95 6.85 -0.50
CA PRO A 86 -1.60 6.86 -1.80
C PRO A 86 -0.61 6.53 -2.92
N TRP A 87 -1.09 5.90 -3.95
CA TRP A 87 -0.41 5.87 -5.23
C TRP A 87 -0.51 7.24 -5.90
N SER A 88 0.61 7.75 -6.37
CA SER A 88 0.72 8.98 -7.15
C SER A 88 1.33 8.76 -8.54
N SER A 89 2.01 7.61 -8.72
CA SER A 89 2.56 7.22 -10.01
C SER A 89 1.52 6.53 -10.88
N PRO A 90 1.41 6.88 -12.18
CA PRO A 90 0.54 6.19 -13.13
C PRO A 90 0.96 4.74 -13.42
N ALA A 91 2.11 4.30 -12.94
CA ALA A 91 2.59 2.93 -13.11
C ALA A 91 1.63 1.86 -12.55
N ILE A 92 0.77 2.22 -11.60
CA ILE A 92 -0.25 1.31 -11.04
C ILE A 92 -1.41 1.06 -12.00
N LEU A 93 -1.70 1.96 -12.93
CA LEU A 93 -2.86 1.88 -13.80
C LEU A 93 -2.89 0.60 -14.65
N PRO A 94 -1.81 0.18 -15.34
CA PRO A 94 -1.80 -1.08 -16.08
C PRO A 94 -2.02 -2.32 -15.20
N VAL A 95 -1.61 -2.27 -13.92
CA VAL A 95 -1.89 -3.34 -12.95
C VAL A 95 -3.38 -3.46 -12.67
N LEU A 96 -4.03 -2.31 -12.43
CA LEU A 96 -5.47 -2.26 -12.16
C LEU A 96 -6.29 -2.62 -13.41
N GLU A 97 -5.87 -2.17 -14.58
CA GLU A 97 -6.47 -2.53 -15.87
C GLU A 97 -6.40 -4.04 -16.10
N ARG A 98 -5.25 -4.66 -15.83
CA ARG A 98 -5.05 -6.10 -15.93
C ARG A 98 -5.96 -6.89 -14.98
N ILE A 99 -6.07 -6.44 -13.71
CA ILE A 99 -6.91 -7.11 -12.69
C ILE A 99 -8.39 -6.89 -12.98
N ALA A 100 -8.77 -5.71 -13.49
CA ALA A 100 -10.15 -5.27 -13.67
C ALA A 100 -11.01 -5.54 -12.42
N PRO A 101 -10.66 -4.98 -11.25
CA PRO A 101 -11.30 -5.33 -9.99
C PRO A 101 -12.75 -4.88 -9.97
N GLN A 102 -13.62 -5.68 -9.36
CA GLN A 102 -15.03 -5.33 -9.11
C GLN A 102 -15.17 -4.34 -7.94
N TRP A 103 -14.21 -4.38 -7.01
CA TRP A 103 -14.15 -3.50 -5.85
C TRP A 103 -12.75 -2.96 -5.68
N LEU A 104 -12.67 -1.66 -5.44
CA LEU A 104 -11.42 -0.98 -5.12
C LEU A 104 -11.63 -0.18 -3.83
N THR A 105 -10.81 -0.45 -2.84
CA THR A 105 -10.82 0.25 -1.56
C THR A 105 -9.57 1.11 -1.43
N HIS A 106 -9.74 2.41 -1.19
CA HIS A 106 -8.63 3.28 -0.79
C HIS A 106 -8.24 2.98 0.65
N GLU A 107 -7.16 2.26 0.85
CA GLU A 107 -6.66 1.92 2.19
C GLU A 107 -5.52 2.85 2.60
N ILE A 108 -5.87 4.09 2.89
CA ILE A 108 -4.90 5.16 3.13
C ILE A 108 -4.91 5.57 4.61
N SER A 109 -3.71 5.59 5.21
CA SER A 109 -3.48 6.10 6.54
C SER A 109 -2.86 7.50 6.47
N SER A 110 -3.35 8.41 7.30
CA SER A 110 -2.80 9.75 7.45
C SER A 110 -3.15 10.36 8.80
N ARG A 111 -2.38 11.35 9.21
CA ARG A 111 -2.65 12.09 10.45
C ARG A 111 -3.80 13.09 10.24
N GLY A 112 -4.96 12.71 10.71
CA GLY A 112 -6.14 13.56 10.70
C GLY A 112 -7.04 13.39 9.46
N ARG A 113 -8.30 13.83 9.62
CA ARG A 113 -9.35 13.62 8.61
C ARG A 113 -9.10 14.41 7.33
N GLY A 114 -8.61 15.65 7.42
CA GLY A 114 -8.33 16.50 6.26
C GLY A 114 -7.24 15.90 5.37
N ALA A 115 -6.09 15.56 5.94
CA ALA A 115 -4.98 14.96 5.20
C ALA A 115 -5.36 13.61 4.55
N ARG A 116 -6.27 12.85 5.18
CA ARG A 116 -6.79 11.61 4.59
C ARG A 116 -7.67 11.91 3.37
N ALA A 117 -8.54 12.91 3.48
CA ALA A 117 -9.40 13.29 2.37
C ALA A 117 -8.59 13.79 1.16
N GLU A 118 -7.53 14.56 1.39
CA GLU A 118 -6.61 15.01 0.35
C GLU A 118 -5.91 13.82 -0.33
N ALA A 119 -5.34 12.90 0.45
CA ALA A 119 -4.66 11.73 -0.08
C ALA A 119 -5.59 10.79 -0.89
N VAL A 120 -6.84 10.62 -0.45
CA VAL A 120 -7.86 9.88 -1.20
C VAL A 120 -8.19 10.63 -2.50
N ALA A 121 -8.34 11.96 -2.45
CA ALA A 121 -8.65 12.77 -3.64
C ALA A 121 -7.51 12.69 -4.68
N GLU A 122 -6.25 12.73 -4.25
CA GLU A 122 -5.09 12.56 -5.14
C GLU A 122 -5.10 11.20 -5.83
N GLN A 123 -5.28 10.12 -5.07
CA GLN A 123 -5.34 8.78 -5.65
C GLN A 123 -6.56 8.61 -6.56
N THR A 124 -7.72 9.16 -6.21
CA THR A 124 -8.91 9.16 -7.06
C THR A 124 -8.66 9.88 -8.38
N LYS A 125 -8.00 11.04 -8.34
CA LYS A 125 -7.64 11.78 -9.55
C LYS A 125 -6.72 10.97 -10.47
N LEU A 126 -5.76 10.25 -9.91
CA LEU A 126 -4.91 9.34 -10.67
C LEU A 126 -5.72 8.25 -11.37
N LEU A 127 -6.67 7.62 -10.67
CA LEU A 127 -7.52 6.57 -11.24
C LEU A 127 -8.39 7.10 -12.36
N GLN A 128 -8.95 8.30 -12.23
CA GLN A 128 -9.75 8.95 -13.26
C GLN A 128 -8.95 9.23 -14.54
N GLN A 129 -7.66 9.58 -14.42
CA GLN A 129 -6.77 9.75 -15.57
C GLN A 129 -6.55 8.44 -16.34
N GLY A 130 -6.61 7.30 -15.64
CA GLY A 130 -6.56 5.96 -16.24
C GLY A 130 -7.90 5.44 -16.76
N GLY A 131 -8.95 6.24 -16.76
CA GLY A 131 -10.29 5.80 -17.21
C GLY A 131 -11.04 4.90 -16.23
N LEU A 132 -10.50 4.71 -15.02
CA LEU A 132 -11.14 3.96 -13.94
C LEU A 132 -12.13 4.87 -13.18
N SER A 133 -13.14 5.37 -13.91
CA SER A 133 -14.20 6.18 -13.34
C SER A 133 -15.25 5.29 -12.69
N GLY A 134 -15.36 5.37 -11.37
CA GLY A 134 -16.36 4.63 -10.58
C GLY A 134 -15.77 3.86 -9.42
N ALA A 135 -14.50 4.06 -9.13
CA ALA A 135 -13.85 3.60 -7.89
C ALA A 135 -14.05 4.61 -6.76
#